data_1d586059db3c1b3d9292372aa2859ff7
#
_entry.id   1d586059db3c1b3d9292372aa2859ff7
#
_cell.length_a   1.000
_cell.length_b   1.000
_cell.length_c   1.000
_cell.angle_alpha   90.00
_cell.angle_beta   90.00
_cell.angle_gamma   90.00
#
_symmetry.space_group_name_H-M   'P 1'
#
loop_
_entity.id
_entity.type
_entity.pdbx_description
1 polymer ?
#
loop_
_entity_poly.entity_id
_entity_poly.type
_entity_poly.pdbx_seq_one_letter_code
_entity_poly.pdbx_strand_id
1 'polypeptide(L)'
;LLVVPITRKLLTEYNIAIDTDLPLALKNNIPILPLMQENDLDDLFNSKLGDLQYLYKHSHDPTSIPYEEKLTKYLESVLIGNDLVKKIKNEFDAYIFLSYRKKDRKHANELMRFIHSYPIYRDIVIWYDEFLIPGENFNDSISSALEKSELVALVVTPNLVNESNYILNTEYPMAQKIGKNILPVRMVSTNSWKFKRMYKGCQRPIAPNKKKLNKSLTTMLKMQL
;
A
#
# COMPACT_ATOMS: atom_id res chain seq x y z
N LEU A 1 -6.96 18.14 14.26
CA LEU A 1 -7.31 16.75 14.03
C LEU A 1 -8.82 16.53 14.25
N LEU A 2 -9.52 16.00 13.26
CA LEU A 2 -10.91 15.54 13.37
C LEU A 2 -10.92 14.02 13.52
N VAL A 3 -11.40 13.52 14.66
CA VAL A 3 -11.59 12.06 14.89
C VAL A 3 -13.05 11.73 14.63
N VAL A 4 -13.30 10.76 13.74
CA VAL A 4 -14.66 10.38 13.33
C VAL A 4 -14.89 8.90 13.64
N PRO A 5 -15.61 8.57 14.72
CA PRO A 5 -15.99 7.19 15.01
C PRO A 5 -17.06 6.73 14.01
N ILE A 6 -16.68 5.78 13.16
CA ILE A 6 -17.53 5.28 12.07
C ILE A 6 -18.44 4.17 12.58
N THR A 7 -19.73 4.43 12.55
CA THR A 7 -20.80 3.48 12.91
C THR A 7 -21.81 3.39 11.75
N ARG A 8 -22.62 2.36 11.71
CA ARG A 8 -23.70 2.22 10.71
C ARG A 8 -24.64 3.43 10.77
N LYS A 9 -25.01 3.84 11.98
CA LYS A 9 -25.89 4.99 12.19
C LYS A 9 -25.32 6.27 11.62
N LEU A 10 -24.02 6.54 11.83
CA LEU A 10 -23.33 7.71 11.29
C LEU A 10 -23.38 7.75 9.75
N LEU A 11 -23.26 6.59 9.13
CA LEU A 11 -23.21 6.50 7.65
C LEU A 11 -24.59 6.49 7.00
N THR A 12 -25.67 6.14 7.72
CA THR A 12 -27.02 5.99 7.16
C THR A 12 -27.98 7.13 7.48
N GLU A 13 -27.76 7.83 8.60
CA GLU A 13 -28.61 8.92 9.04
C GLU A 13 -27.94 10.27 8.76
N TYR A 14 -28.78 11.30 8.52
CA TYR A 14 -28.28 12.68 8.43
C TYR A 14 -27.61 13.09 9.75
N ASN A 15 -26.42 13.65 9.63
CA ASN A 15 -25.71 14.17 10.80
C ASN A 15 -24.67 15.24 10.41
N ILE A 16 -24.45 16.17 11.34
CA ILE A 16 -23.54 17.31 11.15
C ILE A 16 -22.10 16.85 10.92
N ALA A 17 -21.67 15.75 11.57
CA ALA A 17 -20.29 15.28 11.44
C ALA A 17 -19.91 14.90 10.00
N ILE A 18 -20.80 14.21 9.29
CA ILE A 18 -20.57 13.80 7.88
C ILE A 18 -20.95 14.91 6.90
N ASP A 19 -22.07 15.62 7.16
CA ASP A 19 -22.63 16.52 6.17
C ASP A 19 -22.04 17.95 6.23
N THR A 20 -21.37 18.29 7.35
CA THR A 20 -20.81 19.63 7.57
C THR A 20 -19.34 19.59 8.03
N ASP A 21 -19.05 18.89 9.15
CA ASP A 21 -17.72 18.97 9.76
C ASP A 21 -16.65 18.31 8.90
N LEU A 22 -16.93 17.15 8.31
CA LEU A 22 -15.99 16.43 7.45
C LEU A 22 -15.64 17.21 6.18
N PRO A 23 -16.60 17.74 5.39
CA PRO A 23 -16.29 18.61 4.25
C PRO A 23 -15.51 19.86 4.64
N LEU A 24 -15.80 20.45 5.80
CA LEU A 24 -15.08 21.61 6.31
C LEU A 24 -13.63 21.25 6.67
N ALA A 25 -13.42 20.10 7.30
CA ALA A 25 -12.09 19.59 7.63
C ALA A 25 -11.27 19.32 6.36
N LEU A 26 -11.84 18.67 5.36
CA LEU A 26 -11.21 18.44 4.06
C LEU A 26 -10.82 19.75 3.37
N LYS A 27 -11.74 20.70 3.31
CA LYS A 27 -11.50 22.02 2.69
C LYS A 27 -10.35 22.79 3.37
N ASN A 28 -10.18 22.64 4.67
CA ASN A 28 -9.16 23.34 5.45
C ASN A 28 -7.90 22.50 5.71
N ASN A 29 -7.74 21.36 5.04
CA ASN A 29 -6.62 20.43 5.23
C ASN A 29 -6.41 20.02 6.71
N ILE A 30 -7.50 19.89 7.45
CA ILE A 30 -7.44 19.38 8.83
C ILE A 30 -7.26 17.87 8.77
N PRO A 31 -6.24 17.29 9.42
CA PRO A 31 -6.08 15.86 9.48
C PRO A 31 -7.33 15.14 9.99
N ILE A 32 -7.76 14.09 9.32
CA ILE A 32 -8.96 13.33 9.64
C ILE A 32 -8.56 11.91 10.01
N LEU A 33 -9.08 11.42 11.11
CA LEU A 33 -8.87 10.06 11.59
C LEU A 33 -10.23 9.32 11.69
N PRO A 34 -10.65 8.62 10.63
CA PRO A 34 -11.82 7.76 10.70
C PRO A 34 -11.49 6.49 11.50
N LEU A 35 -12.29 6.17 12.50
CA LEU A 35 -12.16 5.00 13.37
C LEU A 35 -13.34 4.06 13.16
N MET A 36 -13.14 2.95 12.46
CA MET A 36 -14.18 1.94 12.28
C MET A 36 -14.51 1.25 13.59
N GLN A 37 -15.76 1.41 14.07
CA GLN A 37 -16.22 0.88 15.34
C GLN A 37 -17.02 -0.42 15.18
N GLU A 38 -17.59 -0.67 14.01
CA GLU A 38 -18.43 -1.81 13.71
C GLU A 38 -17.89 -2.59 12.51
N ASN A 39 -18.23 -3.88 12.44
CA ASN A 39 -17.84 -4.74 11.32
C ASN A 39 -18.75 -4.53 10.10
N ASP A 40 -18.29 -4.98 8.94
CA ASP A 40 -19.06 -5.03 7.69
C ASP A 40 -19.65 -3.67 7.27
N LEU A 41 -18.87 -2.61 7.45
CA LEU A 41 -19.22 -1.26 6.99
C LEU A 41 -18.39 -0.77 5.81
N ASP A 42 -17.47 -1.55 5.29
CA ASP A 42 -16.51 -1.13 4.25
C ASP A 42 -17.21 -0.58 3.00
N ASP A 43 -18.19 -1.31 2.47
CA ASP A 43 -18.94 -0.90 1.29
C ASP A 43 -19.75 0.39 1.54
N LEU A 44 -20.38 0.47 2.70
CA LEU A 44 -21.16 1.63 3.10
C LEU A 44 -20.27 2.85 3.34
N PHE A 45 -19.12 2.65 3.98
CA PHE A 45 -18.10 3.67 4.18
C PHE A 45 -17.62 4.22 2.83
N ASN A 46 -17.19 3.34 1.93
CA ASN A 46 -16.70 3.72 0.60
C ASN A 46 -17.76 4.44 -0.22
N SER A 47 -19.04 4.02 -0.11
CA SER A 47 -20.13 4.70 -0.83
C SER A 47 -20.38 6.12 -0.35
N LYS A 48 -20.14 6.42 0.93
CA LYS A 48 -20.40 7.72 1.56
C LYS A 48 -19.18 8.64 1.60
N LEU A 49 -18.00 8.08 1.88
CA LEU A 49 -16.77 8.82 2.18
C LEU A 49 -15.67 8.57 1.14
N GLY A 50 -15.97 7.79 0.10
CA GLY A 50 -15.04 7.48 -0.99
C GLY A 50 -13.86 6.65 -0.49
N ASP A 51 -12.68 6.96 -1.04
CA ASP A 51 -11.46 6.19 -0.81
C ASP A 51 -10.65 6.69 0.42
N LEU A 52 -11.30 7.32 1.41
CA LEU A 52 -10.62 7.70 2.65
C LEU A 52 -10.12 6.47 3.41
N GLN A 53 -8.90 6.56 3.92
CA GLN A 53 -8.36 5.49 4.77
C GLN A 53 -8.92 5.58 6.19
N TYR A 54 -9.20 4.44 6.78
CA TYR A 54 -9.70 4.33 8.15
C TYR A 54 -8.87 3.36 8.99
N LEU A 55 -8.87 3.55 10.30
CA LEU A 55 -8.33 2.58 11.26
C LEU A 55 -9.45 1.64 11.72
N TYR A 56 -9.12 0.36 11.74
CA TYR A 56 -10.03 -0.69 12.20
C TYR A 56 -9.54 -1.28 13.52
N LYS A 57 -10.33 -1.11 14.57
CA LYS A 57 -9.95 -1.53 15.91
C LYS A 57 -9.83 -3.05 16.05
N HIS A 58 -10.69 -3.78 15.36
CA HIS A 58 -10.78 -5.24 15.47
C HIS A 58 -10.37 -5.91 14.16
N SER A 59 -9.12 -5.72 13.74
CA SER A 59 -8.60 -6.47 12.58
C SER A 59 -8.60 -7.96 12.90
N HIS A 60 -9.36 -8.74 12.15
CA HIS A 60 -9.34 -10.21 12.23
C HIS A 60 -8.09 -10.82 11.54
N ASP A 61 -7.24 -10.01 10.95
CA ASP A 61 -5.98 -10.45 10.35
C ASP A 61 -4.87 -10.49 11.42
N PRO A 62 -4.46 -11.69 11.89
CA PRO A 62 -3.45 -11.85 12.92
C PRO A 62 -2.05 -11.39 12.47
N THR A 63 -1.88 -11.08 11.17
CA THR A 63 -0.62 -10.57 10.61
C THR A 63 -0.62 -9.05 10.50
N SER A 64 -1.73 -8.40 10.81
CA SER A 64 -1.85 -6.95 10.81
C SER A 64 -1.03 -6.33 11.94
N ILE A 65 -0.46 -5.15 11.69
CA ILE A 65 0.13 -4.32 12.75
C ILE A 65 -0.96 -4.03 13.79
N PRO A 66 -0.67 -4.12 15.10
CA PRO A 66 -1.61 -3.79 16.15
C PRO A 66 -2.21 -2.39 15.96
N TYR A 67 -3.48 -2.24 16.33
CA TYR A 67 -4.21 -0.98 16.22
C TYR A 67 -3.47 0.18 16.91
N GLU A 68 -2.94 -0.07 18.11
CA GLU A 68 -2.22 0.91 18.91
C GLU A 68 -0.97 1.41 18.17
N GLU A 69 -0.25 0.53 17.49
CA GLU A 69 0.93 0.89 16.71
C GLU A 69 0.56 1.73 15.48
N LYS A 70 -0.53 1.39 14.78
CA LYS A 70 -1.05 2.16 13.65
C LYS A 70 -1.49 3.56 14.09
N LEU A 71 -2.20 3.64 15.23
CA LEU A 71 -2.64 4.90 15.80
C LEU A 71 -1.45 5.76 16.21
N THR A 72 -0.45 5.17 16.86
CA THR A 72 0.78 5.87 17.27
C THR A 72 1.50 6.43 16.05
N LYS A 73 1.73 5.63 15.02
CA LYS A 73 2.35 6.09 13.76
C LYS A 73 1.58 7.22 13.09
N TYR A 74 0.25 7.14 13.09
CA TYR A 74 -0.58 8.21 12.56
C TYR A 74 -0.43 9.50 13.36
N LEU A 75 -0.54 9.43 14.70
CA LEU A 75 -0.38 10.60 15.57
C LEU A 75 1.01 11.21 15.47
N GLU A 76 2.06 10.41 15.40
CA GLU A 76 3.43 10.86 15.16
C GLU A 76 3.53 11.62 13.82
N SER A 77 2.95 11.09 12.75
CA SER A 77 2.95 11.75 11.44
C SER A 77 2.23 13.10 11.44
N VAL A 78 1.13 13.20 12.19
CA VAL A 78 0.37 14.46 12.35
C VAL A 78 1.13 15.48 13.21
N LEU A 79 1.79 15.01 14.28
CA LEU A 79 2.53 15.88 15.23
C LEU A 79 3.86 16.36 14.65
N ILE A 80 4.57 15.50 13.93
CA ILE A 80 5.88 15.83 13.32
C ILE A 80 5.72 16.70 12.07
N GLY A 81 4.52 16.69 11.50
CA GLY A 81 4.19 17.39 10.26
C GLY A 81 4.56 16.60 9.02
N ASN A 82 3.63 16.53 8.07
CA ASN A 82 3.79 15.82 6.79
C ASN A 82 5.03 16.27 6.01
N ASP A 83 5.50 17.51 6.20
CA ASP A 83 6.65 18.05 5.47
C ASP A 83 7.98 17.43 5.92
N LEU A 84 8.14 17.11 7.22
CA LEU A 84 9.34 16.43 7.71
C LEU A 84 9.36 14.96 7.27
N VAL A 85 8.21 14.28 7.35
CA VAL A 85 8.08 12.91 6.85
C VAL A 85 8.34 12.84 5.34
N LYS A 86 7.85 13.81 4.57
CA LYS A 86 8.14 13.93 3.13
C LYS A 86 9.63 14.19 2.88
N LYS A 87 10.27 15.06 3.64
CA LYS A 87 11.73 15.31 3.53
C LYS A 87 12.52 14.05 3.82
N ILE A 88 12.24 13.35 4.92
CA ILE A 88 12.90 12.08 5.24
C ILE A 88 12.73 11.06 4.11
N LYS A 89 11.51 10.88 3.58
CA LYS A 89 11.25 9.98 2.45
C LYS A 89 11.98 10.37 1.16
N ASN A 90 12.22 11.65 0.93
CA ASN A 90 12.92 12.14 -0.27
C ASN A 90 14.46 12.01 -0.19
N GLU A 91 15.01 11.78 0.99
CA GLU A 91 16.46 11.60 1.22
C GLU A 91 16.94 10.15 0.95
N PHE A 92 16.04 9.23 0.65
CA PHE A 92 16.41 7.86 0.31
C PHE A 92 16.67 7.70 -1.19
N ASP A 93 17.84 7.18 -1.55
CA ASP A 93 18.34 7.07 -2.92
C ASP A 93 17.57 6.09 -3.81
N ALA A 94 16.83 5.15 -3.21
CA ALA A 94 16.02 4.20 -3.96
C ALA A 94 14.74 3.84 -3.22
N TYR A 95 13.69 3.67 -3.99
CA TYR A 95 12.35 3.44 -3.47
C TYR A 95 11.67 2.30 -4.25
N ILE A 96 11.28 1.25 -3.55
CA ILE A 96 10.56 0.12 -4.12
C ILE A 96 9.10 0.17 -3.69
N PHE A 97 8.18 0.16 -4.64
CA PHE A 97 6.76 -0.06 -4.40
C PHE A 97 6.48 -1.57 -4.35
N LEU A 98 6.07 -2.08 -3.20
CA LEU A 98 5.75 -3.50 -3.01
C LEU A 98 4.25 -3.72 -3.22
N SER A 99 3.91 -4.34 -4.35
CA SER A 99 2.53 -4.67 -4.73
C SER A 99 2.21 -6.12 -4.37
N TYR A 100 1.19 -6.34 -3.54
CA TYR A 100 0.80 -7.67 -3.08
C TYR A 100 -0.68 -7.73 -2.68
N ARG A 101 -1.25 -8.93 -2.71
CA ARG A 101 -2.60 -9.18 -2.17
C ARG A 101 -2.54 -9.18 -0.64
N LYS A 102 -3.49 -8.53 0.03
CA LYS A 102 -3.56 -8.52 1.52
C LYS A 102 -3.50 -9.93 2.13
N LYS A 103 -4.11 -10.91 1.46
CA LYS A 103 -4.03 -12.35 1.84
C LYS A 103 -2.60 -12.92 1.80
N ASP A 104 -1.69 -12.27 1.08
CA ASP A 104 -0.32 -12.71 0.85
C ASP A 104 0.72 -11.90 1.65
N ARG A 105 0.30 -11.16 2.67
CA ARG A 105 1.15 -10.32 3.52
C ARG A 105 2.38 -11.07 4.05
N LYS A 106 2.22 -12.33 4.44
CA LYS A 106 3.35 -13.17 4.87
C LYS A 106 4.44 -13.23 3.81
N HIS A 107 4.08 -13.43 2.56
CA HIS A 107 5.02 -13.50 1.45
C HIS A 107 5.60 -12.14 1.08
N ALA A 108 4.84 -11.07 1.24
CA ALA A 108 5.34 -9.70 1.11
C ALA A 108 6.44 -9.42 2.16
N ASN A 109 6.19 -9.74 3.42
CA ASN A 109 7.16 -9.61 4.51
C ASN A 109 8.42 -10.48 4.28
N GLU A 110 8.26 -11.70 3.77
CA GLU A 110 9.38 -12.56 3.40
C GLU A 110 10.23 -11.92 2.29
N LEU A 111 9.60 -11.34 1.27
CA LEU A 111 10.31 -10.66 0.19
C LEU A 111 11.04 -9.40 0.67
N MET A 112 10.42 -8.59 1.52
CA MET A 112 11.08 -7.42 2.12
C MET A 112 12.33 -7.81 2.92
N ARG A 113 12.20 -8.80 3.81
CA ARG A 113 13.36 -9.32 4.58
C ARG A 113 14.45 -9.85 3.67
N PHE A 114 14.06 -10.49 2.58
CA PHE A 114 14.98 -11.02 1.61
C PHE A 114 15.73 -9.91 0.87
N ILE A 115 15.08 -8.85 0.47
CA ILE A 115 15.70 -7.66 -0.14
C ILE A 115 16.67 -7.01 0.86
N HIS A 116 16.22 -6.71 2.08
CA HIS A 116 17.02 -6.06 3.10
C HIS A 116 18.16 -6.95 3.67
N SER A 117 18.16 -8.26 3.37
CA SER A 117 19.27 -9.15 3.76
C SER A 117 20.57 -8.90 2.98
N TYR A 118 20.49 -8.13 1.90
CA TYR A 118 21.68 -7.71 1.16
C TYR A 118 22.18 -6.36 1.68
N PRO A 119 23.48 -6.24 2.01
CA PRO A 119 24.03 -4.98 2.51
C PRO A 119 23.73 -3.77 1.60
N ILE A 120 23.81 -3.95 0.28
CA ILE A 120 23.59 -2.91 -0.72
C ILE A 120 22.13 -2.41 -0.77
N TYR A 121 21.15 -3.20 -0.29
CA TYR A 121 19.74 -2.84 -0.28
C TYR A 121 19.19 -2.60 1.11
N ARG A 122 20.06 -2.59 2.15
CA ARG A 122 19.62 -2.43 3.55
C ARG A 122 18.88 -1.12 3.78
N ASP A 123 19.33 -0.06 3.13
CA ASP A 123 18.84 1.30 3.33
C ASP A 123 17.78 1.72 2.28
N ILE A 124 17.40 0.79 1.39
CA ILE A 124 16.34 1.04 0.41
C ILE A 124 14.98 1.08 1.11
N VAL A 125 14.23 2.14 0.87
CA VAL A 125 12.85 2.23 1.33
C VAL A 125 11.94 1.36 0.46
N ILE A 126 11.20 0.48 1.10
CA ILE A 126 10.15 -0.34 0.47
C ILE A 126 8.81 0.20 0.94
N TRP A 127 8.03 0.79 0.01
CA TRP A 127 6.68 1.23 0.29
C TRP A 127 5.68 0.06 0.09
N TYR A 128 4.72 -0.07 1.00
CA TYR A 128 3.64 -1.05 0.93
C TYR A 128 2.39 -0.47 1.61
N ASP A 129 1.24 -1.13 1.47
CA ASP A 129 -0.08 -0.61 1.87
C ASP A 129 -0.21 -0.23 3.36
N GLU A 130 0.66 -0.72 4.23
CA GLU A 130 0.68 -0.29 5.65
C GLU A 130 1.22 1.12 5.88
N PHE A 131 1.82 1.74 4.86
CA PHE A 131 2.21 3.16 4.89
C PHE A 131 1.06 4.11 4.54
N LEU A 132 -0.12 3.58 4.26
CA LEU A 132 -1.31 4.38 4.05
C LEU A 132 -1.71 5.08 5.36
N ILE A 133 -1.96 6.38 5.27
CA ILE A 133 -2.29 7.20 6.40
C ILE A 133 -3.82 7.31 6.49
N PRO A 134 -4.42 7.00 7.65
CA PRO A 134 -5.85 7.21 7.83
C PRO A 134 -6.25 8.65 7.54
N GLY A 135 -7.38 8.84 6.83
CA GLY A 135 -7.86 10.15 6.41
C GLY A 135 -7.29 10.68 5.10
N GLU A 136 -6.28 10.02 4.51
CA GLU A 136 -5.83 10.31 3.14
C GLU A 136 -6.64 9.50 2.11
N ASN A 137 -6.70 10.02 0.88
CA ASN A 137 -7.30 9.29 -0.22
C ASN A 137 -6.43 8.10 -0.61
N PHE A 138 -7.00 6.90 -0.64
CA PHE A 138 -6.30 5.66 -0.94
C PHE A 138 -5.63 5.67 -2.32
N ASN A 139 -6.37 6.07 -3.35
CA ASN A 139 -5.87 6.06 -4.72
C ASN A 139 -4.77 7.11 -4.94
N ASP A 140 -4.90 8.29 -4.32
CA ASP A 140 -3.90 9.35 -4.41
C ASP A 140 -2.60 8.95 -3.72
N SER A 141 -2.69 8.31 -2.56
CA SER A 141 -1.52 7.81 -1.82
C SER A 141 -0.78 6.72 -2.60
N ILE A 142 -1.51 5.78 -3.22
CA ILE A 142 -0.92 4.74 -4.08
C ILE A 142 -0.31 5.35 -5.34
N SER A 143 -1.01 6.28 -6.01
CA SER A 143 -0.50 6.96 -7.20
C SER A 143 0.81 7.69 -6.91
N SER A 144 0.84 8.48 -5.84
CA SER A 144 2.02 9.21 -5.40
C SER A 144 3.18 8.27 -5.06
N ALA A 145 2.92 7.16 -4.38
CA ALA A 145 3.92 6.17 -4.06
C ALA A 145 4.48 5.48 -5.31
N LEU A 146 3.62 5.11 -6.27
CA LEU A 146 4.02 4.55 -7.55
C LEU A 146 4.87 5.54 -8.37
N GLU A 147 4.45 6.80 -8.45
CA GLU A 147 5.19 7.84 -9.19
C GLU A 147 6.59 8.06 -8.64
N LYS A 148 6.75 8.06 -7.32
CA LYS A 148 8.04 8.26 -6.65
C LYS A 148 8.92 7.02 -6.65
N SER A 149 8.36 5.81 -6.83
CA SER A 149 9.12 4.58 -6.81
C SER A 149 10.03 4.45 -8.04
N GLU A 150 11.19 3.83 -7.89
CA GLU A 150 12.08 3.45 -8.99
C GLU A 150 11.69 2.08 -9.58
N LEU A 151 11.08 1.23 -8.75
CA LEU A 151 10.76 -0.15 -9.09
C LEU A 151 9.45 -0.57 -8.41
N VAL A 152 8.63 -1.33 -9.12
CA VAL A 152 7.49 -2.06 -8.57
C VAL A 152 7.87 -3.52 -8.39
N ALA A 153 7.97 -3.99 -7.16
CA ALA A 153 8.13 -5.41 -6.84
C ALA A 153 6.74 -6.06 -6.67
N LEU A 154 6.39 -6.98 -7.56
CA LEU A 154 5.09 -7.66 -7.56
C LEU A 154 5.21 -9.04 -6.93
N VAL A 155 4.52 -9.26 -5.82
CA VAL A 155 4.48 -10.55 -5.11
C VAL A 155 3.54 -11.52 -5.84
N VAL A 156 4.11 -12.53 -6.49
CA VAL A 156 3.35 -13.48 -7.31
C VAL A 156 3.03 -14.74 -6.52
N THR A 157 1.72 -14.97 -6.33
CA THR A 157 1.12 -16.10 -5.62
C THR A 157 -0.10 -16.62 -6.39
N PRO A 158 -0.68 -17.76 -6.02
CA PRO A 158 -1.96 -18.19 -6.56
C PRO A 158 -3.09 -17.17 -6.34
N ASN A 159 -3.12 -16.46 -5.20
CA ASN A 159 -4.14 -15.46 -4.92
C ASN A 159 -4.10 -14.27 -5.90
N LEU A 160 -2.91 -13.94 -6.43
CA LEU A 160 -2.75 -12.86 -7.40
C LEU A 160 -3.40 -13.19 -8.75
N VAL A 161 -3.41 -14.49 -9.16
CA VAL A 161 -3.80 -14.90 -10.51
C VAL A 161 -5.13 -15.67 -10.60
N ASN A 162 -5.77 -15.96 -9.47
CA ASN A 162 -7.00 -16.75 -9.47
C ASN A 162 -8.26 -15.91 -9.61
N GLU A 163 -8.23 -14.64 -9.25
CA GLU A 163 -9.37 -13.74 -9.27
C GLU A 163 -8.96 -12.32 -9.70
N SER A 164 -9.93 -11.55 -10.17
CA SER A 164 -9.75 -10.11 -10.38
C SER A 164 -9.43 -9.43 -9.05
N ASN A 165 -8.56 -8.44 -9.09
CA ASN A 165 -8.08 -7.76 -7.88
C ASN A 165 -7.63 -6.34 -8.19
N TYR A 166 -7.50 -5.52 -7.13
CA TYR A 166 -7.09 -4.13 -7.24
C TYR A 166 -5.73 -3.96 -7.94
N ILE A 167 -4.78 -4.85 -7.68
CA ILE A 167 -3.46 -4.80 -8.32
C ILE A 167 -3.61 -4.92 -9.85
N LEU A 168 -4.39 -5.88 -10.32
CA LEU A 168 -4.63 -6.10 -11.75
C LEU A 168 -5.40 -4.94 -12.40
N ASN A 169 -6.37 -4.39 -11.67
CA ASN A 169 -7.29 -3.41 -12.23
C ASN A 169 -6.78 -1.97 -12.10
N THR A 170 -5.89 -1.68 -11.16
CA THR A 170 -5.45 -0.32 -10.83
C THR A 170 -3.93 -0.18 -10.79
N GLU A 171 -3.24 -0.84 -9.85
CA GLU A 171 -1.80 -0.63 -9.65
C GLU A 171 -0.96 -1.02 -10.87
N TYR A 172 -1.21 -2.19 -11.43
CA TYR A 172 -0.45 -2.70 -12.57
C TYR A 172 -0.62 -1.84 -13.84
N PRO A 173 -1.85 -1.50 -14.29
CA PRO A 173 -2.05 -0.59 -15.42
C PRO A 173 -1.44 0.80 -15.18
N MET A 174 -1.53 1.32 -13.96
CA MET A 174 -0.93 2.61 -13.60
C MET A 174 0.59 2.55 -13.69
N ALA A 175 1.23 1.53 -13.11
CA ALA A 175 2.67 1.34 -13.20
C ALA A 175 3.16 1.21 -14.65
N GLN A 176 2.41 0.51 -15.51
CA GLN A 176 2.70 0.41 -16.94
C GLN A 176 2.56 1.76 -17.66
N LYS A 177 1.49 2.51 -17.38
CA LYS A 177 1.23 3.82 -17.99
C LYS A 177 2.35 4.83 -17.72
N ILE A 178 2.91 4.82 -16.51
CA ILE A 178 4.02 5.71 -16.12
C ILE A 178 5.40 5.11 -16.39
N GLY A 179 5.47 3.95 -17.06
CA GLY A 179 6.72 3.35 -17.52
C GLY A 179 7.60 2.76 -16.42
N LYS A 180 7.03 2.34 -15.28
CA LYS A 180 7.81 1.76 -14.19
C LYS A 180 8.35 0.37 -14.53
N ASN A 181 9.56 0.09 -14.07
CA ASN A 181 10.10 -1.26 -14.06
C ASN A 181 9.29 -2.14 -13.11
N ILE A 182 8.79 -3.28 -13.58
CA ILE A 182 8.01 -4.21 -12.76
C ILE A 182 8.78 -5.51 -12.62
N LEU A 183 9.11 -5.87 -11.37
CA LEU A 183 9.80 -7.09 -11.01
C LEU A 183 8.85 -8.09 -10.35
N PRO A 184 8.26 -9.04 -11.10
CA PRO A 184 7.43 -10.07 -10.52
C PRO A 184 8.30 -11.13 -9.83
N VAL A 185 8.06 -11.35 -8.54
CA VAL A 185 8.76 -12.35 -7.72
C VAL A 185 7.79 -13.44 -7.31
N ARG A 186 8.04 -14.67 -7.76
CA ARG A 186 7.19 -15.84 -7.48
C ARG A 186 7.51 -16.43 -6.11
N MET A 187 6.77 -16.00 -5.11
CA MET A 187 6.93 -16.47 -3.73
C MET A 187 6.36 -17.88 -3.51
N VAL A 188 5.31 -18.25 -4.26
CA VAL A 188 4.67 -19.54 -4.21
C VAL A 188 4.50 -20.09 -5.63
N SER A 189 4.48 -21.41 -5.78
CA SER A 189 4.21 -22.04 -7.08
C SER A 189 2.88 -21.52 -7.66
N THR A 190 2.96 -20.90 -8.81
CA THR A 190 1.84 -20.17 -9.43
C THR A 190 1.74 -20.52 -10.90
N ASN A 191 0.53 -20.62 -11.42
CA ASN A 191 0.28 -20.94 -12.81
C ASN A 191 0.81 -19.84 -13.74
N SER A 192 1.93 -20.11 -14.40
CA SER A 192 2.64 -19.16 -15.26
C SER A 192 1.83 -18.72 -16.48
N TRP A 193 0.94 -19.60 -17.00
CA TRP A 193 0.08 -19.24 -18.12
C TRP A 193 -1.03 -18.26 -17.71
N LYS A 194 -1.65 -18.48 -16.53
CA LYS A 194 -2.61 -17.52 -15.96
C LYS A 194 -1.95 -16.18 -15.72
N PHE A 195 -0.76 -16.17 -15.10
CA PHE A 195 0.00 -14.94 -14.87
C PHE A 195 0.24 -14.18 -16.18
N LYS A 196 0.78 -14.83 -17.19
CA LYS A 196 1.07 -14.20 -18.50
C LYS A 196 -0.18 -13.64 -19.18
N ARG A 197 -1.33 -14.31 -19.00
CA ARG A 197 -2.61 -13.85 -19.57
C ARG A 197 -3.15 -12.61 -18.86
N MET A 198 -3.04 -12.55 -17.53
CA MET A 198 -3.57 -11.45 -16.72
C MET A 198 -2.64 -10.25 -16.72
N TYR A 199 -1.35 -10.47 -16.56
CA TYR A 199 -0.32 -9.41 -16.48
C TYR A 199 0.42 -9.30 -17.82
N LYS A 200 -0.31 -8.89 -18.86
CA LYS A 200 0.24 -8.76 -20.23
C LYS A 200 1.35 -7.73 -20.27
N GLY A 201 2.47 -8.08 -20.93
CA GLY A 201 3.65 -7.21 -20.99
C GLY A 201 4.60 -7.32 -19.80
N CYS A 202 4.18 -7.96 -18.70
CA CYS A 202 5.09 -8.23 -17.59
C CYS A 202 6.09 -9.34 -17.94
N GLN A 203 7.30 -9.19 -17.47
CA GLN A 203 8.31 -10.23 -17.60
C GLN A 203 7.92 -11.51 -16.80
N ARG A 204 8.61 -12.61 -17.06
CA ARG A 204 8.34 -13.88 -16.34
C ARG A 204 8.71 -13.71 -14.86
N PRO A 205 7.85 -14.20 -13.93
CA PRO A 205 8.18 -14.16 -12.51
C PRO A 205 9.47 -14.93 -12.20
N ILE A 206 10.36 -14.29 -11.48
CA ILE A 206 11.59 -14.92 -10.98
C ILE A 206 11.34 -15.60 -9.64
N ALA A 207 12.08 -16.69 -9.36
CA ALA A 207 12.07 -17.27 -8.02
C ALA A 207 12.81 -16.35 -7.03
N PRO A 208 12.49 -16.37 -5.72
CA PRO A 208 13.18 -15.61 -4.69
C PRO A 208 14.56 -16.23 -4.38
N ASN A 209 15.39 -16.32 -5.41
CA ASN A 209 16.75 -16.85 -5.33
C ASN A 209 17.72 -15.69 -5.20
N LYS A 210 18.61 -15.75 -4.23
CA LYS A 210 19.59 -14.68 -3.94
C LYS A 210 20.25 -14.15 -5.21
N LYS A 211 20.84 -14.99 -6.02
CA LYS A 211 21.60 -14.58 -7.21
C LYS A 211 20.74 -13.89 -8.26
N LYS A 212 19.53 -14.46 -8.55
CA LYS A 212 18.63 -13.92 -9.56
C LYS A 212 17.98 -12.62 -9.12
N LEU A 213 17.53 -12.56 -7.86
CA LEU A 213 16.89 -11.36 -7.33
C LEU A 213 17.89 -10.21 -7.25
N ASN A 214 19.10 -10.44 -6.73
CA ASN A 214 20.16 -9.45 -6.68
C ASN A 214 20.46 -8.89 -8.08
N LYS A 215 20.72 -9.75 -9.05
CA LYS A 215 20.97 -9.32 -10.44
C LYS A 215 19.83 -8.46 -10.99
N SER A 216 18.57 -8.86 -10.77
CA SER A 216 17.42 -8.11 -11.26
C SER A 216 17.26 -6.76 -10.57
N LEU A 217 17.44 -6.71 -9.25
CA LEU A 217 17.37 -5.47 -8.48
C LEU A 217 18.45 -4.49 -8.89
N THR A 218 19.72 -4.93 -8.96
CA THR A 218 20.86 -4.10 -9.39
C THR A 218 20.61 -3.50 -10.78
N THR A 219 20.15 -4.34 -11.74
CA THR A 219 19.87 -3.87 -13.09
C THR A 219 18.72 -2.87 -13.14
N MET A 220 17.62 -3.12 -12.39
CA MET A 220 16.42 -2.29 -12.46
C MET A 220 16.52 -1.01 -11.67
N LEU A 221 17.23 -1.02 -10.54
CA LEU A 221 17.51 0.17 -9.72
C LEU A 221 18.70 0.98 -10.25
N LYS A 222 19.34 0.54 -11.35
CA LYS A 222 20.53 1.19 -11.92
C LYS A 222 21.65 1.43 -10.91
N MET A 223 21.73 0.61 -9.87
CA MET A 223 22.78 0.70 -8.87
C MET A 223 24.09 0.17 -9.45
N GLN A 224 25.18 0.91 -9.26
CA GLN A 224 26.53 0.43 -9.57
C GLN A 224 26.96 -0.53 -8.45
N LEU A 225 27.46 -1.70 -8.83
CA LEU A 225 28.06 -2.67 -7.91
C LEU A 225 29.48 -2.24 -7.55
#